data_64f5dc5bfd1ab3c4d46b79bb4dfb4617
#
_entry.id   64f5dc5bfd1ab3c4d46b79bb4dfb4617
#
_cell.length_a   1.000
_cell.length_b   1.000
_cell.length_c   1.000
_cell.angle_alpha   90.00
_cell.angle_beta   90.00
_cell.angle_gamma   90.00
#
_symmetry.space_group_name_H-M   'P 1'
#
loop_
_entity.id
_entity.type
_entity.pdbx_description
1 polymer ?
#
loop_
_entity_poly.entity_id
_entity_poly.type
_entity_poly.pdbx_seq_one_letter_code
_entity_poly.pdbx_strand_id
1 'polypeptide(L)'
;MSEKLLIVEDDKKLNDGIRLALKNDSYFFYQFRTLQEAREILNREDITLVLLDVNLPDGNGIDFVREIRKNSQVPIILLTVNNMEVDIVTGLEAGAND
;
A
#
# COMPACT_ATOMS: atom_id res chain seq x y z
N MET A 1 0.85 5.44 -21.23
CA MET A 1 0.23 4.40 -20.38
C MET A 1 0.17 4.90 -18.94
N SER A 2 -0.90 4.57 -18.26
CA SER A 2 -1.08 5.01 -16.88
C SER A 2 -0.36 4.10 -15.91
N GLU A 3 0.26 4.70 -14.91
CA GLU A 3 0.78 3.96 -13.77
C GLU A 3 -0.39 3.63 -12.84
N LYS A 4 -0.43 2.44 -12.30
CA LYS A 4 -1.49 1.99 -11.40
C LYS A 4 -0.99 1.98 -9.97
N LEU A 5 -1.56 2.85 -9.15
CA LEU A 5 -1.19 2.97 -7.74
C LEU A 5 -2.30 2.40 -6.87
N LEU A 6 -1.92 1.61 -5.88
CA LEU A 6 -2.85 1.03 -4.93
C LEU A 6 -2.65 1.70 -3.57
N ILE A 7 -3.72 2.25 -3.02
CA ILE A 7 -3.72 2.83 -1.68
C ILE A 7 -4.57 1.93 -0.78
N VAL A 8 -3.98 1.41 0.28
CA VAL A 8 -4.68 0.55 1.25
C VAL A 8 -4.63 1.24 2.61
N GLU A 9 -5.70 1.90 2.96
CA GLU A 9 -5.83 2.69 4.18
C GLU A 9 -7.29 2.74 4.59
N ASP A 10 -7.61 2.34 5.83
CA ASP A 10 -9.00 2.28 6.29
C ASP A 10 -9.59 3.63 6.69
N ASP A 11 -8.76 4.63 6.99
CA ASP A 11 -9.23 5.99 7.23
C ASP A 11 -9.53 6.65 5.89
N LYS A 12 -10.82 6.90 5.63
CA LYS A 12 -11.25 7.45 4.35
C LYS A 12 -10.62 8.80 4.05
N LYS A 13 -10.53 9.69 5.03
CA LYS A 13 -9.96 11.03 4.83
C LYS A 13 -8.48 10.94 4.47
N LEU A 14 -7.74 10.10 5.16
CA LEU A 14 -6.32 9.90 4.87
C LEU A 14 -6.12 9.26 3.51
N ASN A 15 -6.92 8.24 3.19
CA ASN A 15 -6.87 7.58 1.89
C ASN A 15 -7.09 8.59 0.76
N ASP A 16 -8.16 9.38 0.85
CA ASP A 16 -8.47 10.41 -0.14
C ASP A 16 -7.40 11.50 -0.19
N GLY A 17 -6.84 11.88 0.96
CA GLY A 17 -5.78 12.86 1.04
C GLY A 17 -4.51 12.42 0.33
N ILE A 18 -4.15 11.16 0.47
CA ILE A 18 -3.00 10.59 -0.21
C ILE A 18 -3.20 10.64 -1.73
N ARG A 19 -4.37 10.25 -2.18
CA ARG A 19 -4.71 10.31 -3.60
C ARG A 19 -4.61 11.73 -4.14
N LEU A 20 -5.16 12.70 -3.43
CA LEU A 20 -5.11 14.09 -3.85
C LEU A 20 -3.68 14.63 -3.89
N ALA A 21 -2.86 14.25 -2.92
CA ALA A 21 -1.46 14.69 -2.85
C ALA A 21 -0.63 14.14 -4.01
N LEU A 22 -0.95 12.95 -4.49
CA LEU A 22 -0.21 12.28 -5.54
C LEU A 22 -0.86 12.42 -6.92
N LYS A 23 -1.99 13.10 -7.01
CA LYS A 23 -2.76 13.21 -8.25
C LYS A 23 -1.89 13.63 -9.43
N ASN A 24 -2.01 12.88 -10.52
CA ASN A 24 -1.27 13.12 -11.75
C ASN A 24 -2.05 12.49 -12.90
N ASP A 25 -2.05 13.13 -14.06
CA ASP A 25 -2.79 12.63 -15.22
C ASP A 25 -2.33 11.24 -15.67
N SER A 26 -1.09 10.88 -15.33
CA SER A 26 -0.53 9.58 -15.68
C SER A 26 -0.81 8.49 -14.66
N TYR A 27 -1.48 8.82 -13.57
CA TYR A 27 -1.73 7.87 -12.49
C TYR A 27 -3.20 7.47 -12.43
N PHE A 28 -3.42 6.16 -12.30
CA PHE A 28 -4.74 5.60 -12.00
C PHE A 28 -4.68 5.02 -10.59
N PHE A 29 -5.65 5.38 -9.73
CA PHE A 29 -5.66 4.99 -8.33
C PHE A 29 -6.71 3.95 -8.03
N TYR A 30 -6.28 2.89 -7.34
CA TYR A 30 -7.19 1.98 -6.65
C TYR A 30 -7.13 2.34 -5.17
N GLN A 31 -8.28 2.64 -4.58
CA GLN A 31 -8.38 3.02 -3.17
C GLN A 31 -9.18 1.97 -2.42
N PHE A 32 -8.52 1.25 -1.56
CA PHE A 32 -9.15 0.19 -0.78
C PHE A 32 -8.89 0.38 0.70
N ARG A 33 -9.66 -0.31 1.52
CA ARG A 33 -9.64 -0.14 2.97
C ARG A 33 -9.23 -1.40 3.71
N THR A 34 -9.10 -2.53 3.02
CA THR A 34 -8.80 -3.82 3.63
C THR A 34 -7.72 -4.57 2.85
N LEU A 35 -7.06 -5.49 3.54
CA LEU A 35 -6.06 -6.35 2.92
C LEU A 35 -6.70 -7.33 1.92
N GLN A 36 -7.92 -7.78 2.21
CA GLN A 36 -8.60 -8.69 1.31
C GLN A 36 -8.84 -8.05 -0.06
N GLU A 37 -9.30 -6.80 -0.09
CA GLU A 37 -9.49 -6.07 -1.33
C GLU A 37 -8.16 -5.86 -2.07
N ALA A 38 -7.11 -5.52 -1.31
CA ALA A 38 -5.79 -5.33 -1.88
C ALA A 38 -5.25 -6.61 -2.51
N ARG A 39 -5.44 -7.74 -1.83
CA ARG A 39 -5.00 -9.03 -2.33
C ARG A 39 -5.66 -9.36 -3.66
N GLU A 40 -6.95 -9.10 -3.76
CA GLU A 40 -7.71 -9.36 -4.99
C GLU A 40 -7.21 -8.52 -6.16
N ILE A 41 -6.98 -7.21 -5.93
CA ILE A 41 -6.54 -6.34 -7.03
C ILE A 41 -5.11 -6.64 -7.46
N LEU A 42 -4.25 -7.02 -6.53
CA LEU A 42 -2.87 -7.37 -6.85
C LEU A 42 -2.79 -8.64 -7.71
N ASN A 43 -3.78 -9.52 -7.61
CA ASN A 43 -3.85 -10.71 -8.43
C ASN A 43 -4.41 -10.45 -9.83
N ARG A 44 -5.11 -9.33 -10.03
CA ARG A 44 -5.78 -9.03 -11.29
C ARG A 44 -5.10 -7.96 -12.14
N GLU A 45 -4.43 -7.01 -11.49
CA GLU A 45 -3.91 -5.83 -12.17
C GLU A 45 -2.40 -5.70 -11.94
N ASP A 46 -1.72 -5.11 -12.90
CA ASP A 46 -0.30 -4.80 -12.79
C ASP A 46 -0.13 -3.50 -11.99
N ILE A 47 -0.03 -3.63 -10.70
CA ILE A 47 0.14 -2.47 -9.81
C ILE A 47 1.59 -2.02 -9.84
N THR A 48 1.81 -0.73 -10.04
CA THR A 48 3.15 -0.12 -10.12
C THR A 48 3.71 0.22 -8.74
N LEU A 49 2.85 0.63 -7.83
CA LEU A 49 3.25 1.06 -6.48
C LEU A 49 2.11 0.81 -5.50
N VAL A 50 2.45 0.30 -4.33
CA VAL A 50 1.50 0.08 -3.24
C VAL A 50 1.81 1.03 -2.09
N LEU A 51 0.80 1.75 -1.62
CA LEU A 51 0.88 2.58 -0.42
C LEU A 51 0.00 1.87 0.61
N LEU A 52 0.62 1.34 1.65
CA LEU A 52 -0.02 0.39 2.54
C LEU A 52 0.09 0.81 4.00
N ASP A 53 -1.03 0.91 4.68
CA ASP A 53 -1.04 1.14 6.12
C ASP A 53 -0.64 -0.13 6.86
N VAL A 54 0.02 0.04 7.98
CA VAL A 54 0.46 -1.08 8.82
C VAL A 54 -0.74 -1.69 9.56
N ASN A 55 -1.62 -0.85 10.08
CA ASN A 55 -2.76 -1.32 10.89
C ASN A 55 -4.05 -1.23 10.08
N LEU A 56 -4.57 -2.37 9.69
CA LEU A 56 -5.79 -2.48 8.92
C LEU A 56 -6.82 -3.33 9.66
N PRO A 57 -8.13 -3.18 9.33
CA PRO A 57 -9.17 -3.89 10.06
C PRO A 57 -9.02 -5.41 10.02
N ASP A 58 -8.48 -5.94 8.92
CA ASP A 58 -8.38 -7.39 8.71
C ASP A 58 -6.94 -7.91 8.74
N GLY A 59 -5.99 -7.13 9.29
CA GLY A 59 -4.66 -7.66 9.47
C GLY A 59 -3.57 -6.61 9.56
N ASN A 60 -2.33 -7.10 9.56
CA ASN A 60 -1.14 -6.28 9.68
C ASN A 60 -0.47 -6.10 8.32
N GLY A 61 -0.19 -4.84 7.95
CA GLY A 61 0.41 -4.52 6.67
C GLY A 61 1.80 -5.12 6.49
N ILE A 62 2.58 -5.23 7.55
CA ILE A 62 3.92 -5.82 7.46
C ILE A 62 3.85 -7.30 7.10
N ASP A 63 2.92 -8.02 7.71
CA ASP A 63 2.68 -9.43 7.35
C ASP A 63 2.22 -9.56 5.90
N PHE A 64 1.42 -8.61 5.45
CA PHE A 64 0.96 -8.57 4.07
C PHE A 64 2.12 -8.34 3.08
N VAL A 65 3.09 -7.50 3.45
CA VAL A 65 4.30 -7.31 2.62
C VAL A 65 5.01 -8.65 2.43
N ARG A 66 5.15 -9.43 3.50
CA ARG A 66 5.78 -10.74 3.42
C ARG A 66 5.01 -11.67 2.48
N GLU A 67 3.70 -11.62 2.54
CA GLU A 67 2.83 -12.39 1.66
C GLU A 67 3.04 -11.98 0.18
N ILE A 68 3.05 -10.68 -0.11
CA ILE A 68 3.26 -10.16 -1.46
C ILE A 68 4.63 -10.59 -2.00
N ARG A 69 5.66 -10.52 -1.16
CA ARG A 69 7.04 -10.80 -1.58
C ARG A 69 7.27 -12.24 -2.01
N LYS A 70 6.38 -13.14 -1.70
CA LYS A 70 6.48 -14.53 -2.19
C LYS A 70 6.30 -14.61 -3.71
N ASN A 71 5.55 -13.66 -4.29
CA ASN A 71 5.21 -13.71 -5.71
C ASN A 71 5.47 -12.42 -6.48
N SER A 72 5.88 -11.35 -5.82
CA SER A 72 5.98 -10.03 -6.47
C SER A 72 7.07 -9.18 -5.85
N GLN A 73 7.70 -8.35 -6.68
CA GLN A 73 8.67 -7.35 -6.26
C GLN A 73 8.11 -5.94 -6.39
N VAL A 74 6.78 -5.80 -6.42
CA VAL A 74 6.15 -4.49 -6.57
C VAL A 74 6.63 -3.55 -5.45
N PRO A 75 7.01 -2.30 -5.79
CA PRO A 75 7.41 -1.33 -4.77
C PRO A 75 6.28 -1.07 -3.77
N ILE A 76 6.62 -1.04 -2.48
CA ILE A 76 5.66 -0.83 -1.41
C ILE A 76 6.20 0.24 -0.46
N ILE A 77 5.38 1.24 -0.18
CA ILE A 77 5.65 2.24 0.84
C ILE A 77 4.68 2.00 1.99
N LEU A 78 5.23 1.78 3.18
CA LEU A 78 4.42 1.61 4.37
C LEU A 78 4.07 2.95 4.98
N LEU A 79 2.79 3.09 5.33
CA LEU A 79 2.25 4.30 5.95
C LEU A 79 2.01 4.04 7.42
N THR A 80 2.30 5.03 8.26
CA THR A 80 2.02 4.92 9.69
C THR A 80 1.77 6.31 10.26
N VAL A 81 0.91 6.39 11.25
CA VAL A 81 0.61 7.63 11.93
C VAL A 81 1.37 7.77 13.24
N ASN A 82 1.88 6.66 13.77
CA ASN A 82 2.59 6.62 15.05
C ASN A 82 3.96 6.02 14.86
N ASN A 83 5.00 6.69 15.36
CA ASN A 83 6.35 6.17 15.31
C ASN A 83 6.79 5.80 13.90
N MET A 84 6.62 6.73 13.00
CA MET A 84 6.82 6.53 11.58
C MET A 84 8.17 5.90 11.23
N GLU A 85 9.24 6.39 11.85
CA GLU A 85 10.58 5.89 11.57
C GLU A 85 10.74 4.41 11.90
N VAL A 86 10.23 4.01 13.04
CA VAL A 86 10.33 2.62 13.51
C VAL A 86 9.56 1.70 12.57
N ASP A 87 8.34 2.10 12.21
CA ASP A 87 7.50 1.27 11.34
C ASP A 87 8.07 1.17 9.92
N ILE A 88 8.65 2.26 9.41
CA ILE A 88 9.29 2.23 8.10
C ILE A 88 10.49 1.27 8.10
N VAL A 89 11.32 1.33 9.13
CA VAL A 89 12.47 0.43 9.24
C VAL A 89 12.00 -1.02 9.30
N THR A 90 10.98 -1.30 10.10
CA THR A 90 10.41 -2.65 10.20
C THR A 90 9.84 -3.10 8.85
N GLY A 91 9.17 -2.19 8.14
CA GLY A 91 8.65 -2.49 6.82
C GLY A 91 9.73 -2.85 5.81
N LEU A 92 10.84 -2.12 5.84
CA LEU A 92 11.98 -2.41 4.97
C LEU A 92 12.57 -3.79 5.28
N GLU A 93 12.69 -4.13 6.56
CA GLU A 93 13.15 -5.46 6.97
C GLU A 93 12.22 -6.55 6.47
N ALA A 94 10.93 -6.28 6.38
CA ALA A 94 9.95 -7.23 5.87
C ALA A 94 9.94 -7.30 4.33
N GLY A 95 10.67 -6.42 3.64
CA GLY A 95 10.80 -6.43 2.19
C GLY A 95 10.14 -5.27 1.48
N ALA A 96 9.65 -4.25 2.19
CA ALA A 96 9.10 -3.05 1.57
C ALA A 96 10.21 -2.19 0.98
N ASN A 97 9.87 -1.38 -0.03
CA ASN A 97 10.78 -0.41 -0.66
C ASN A 97 10.35 0.99 -0.19
N ASP A 98 11.15 1.60 0.65
CA ASP A 98 10.87 2.93 1.23
C ASP A 98 9.54 2.99 1.97
#